data_0eb44b54a939ab9ad857ba4a871001ea
#
_entry.id   0eb44b54a939ab9ad857ba4a871001ea
#
_cell.length_a   1.000
_cell.length_b   1.000
_cell.length_c   1.000
_cell.angle_alpha   90.00
_cell.angle_beta   90.00
_cell.angle_gamma   90.00
#
_symmetry.space_group_name_H-M   'P 1'
#
loop_
_entity.id
_entity.type
_entity.pdbx_description
1 polymer ?
#
loop_
_entity_poly.entity_id
_entity_poly.type
_entity_poly.pdbx_seq_one_letter_code
_entity_poly.pdbx_strand_id
1 'polypeptide(L)'
;MQLIIIGPMASGKTTVGRLLSKRLDFEFIDKHLFDIKENRPTSYYDHDNLQELFGLHWEDASTYNDSMFSVVTETSAAPNEYYISEKVFKPIGQSHPFIVFGSLGTLEELKSIGFKTFSPFIDETYDTVKKAEDRCELIMGEIVRLTSLTDEEKLEWMRNIKPIVEYNRKLLFDIVNDFHNLISKKFKTNL
;
A
#
# COMPACT_ATOMS: atom_id res chain seq x y z
N MET A 1 -2.00 18.44 -1.82
CA MET A 1 -1.77 16.99 -2.11
C MET A 1 -1.74 16.26 -0.79
N GLN A 2 -2.45 15.16 -0.69
CA GLN A 2 -2.43 14.30 0.50
C GLN A 2 -1.50 13.11 0.26
N LEU A 3 -0.76 12.70 1.28
CA LEU A 3 0.06 11.50 1.28
C LEU A 3 -0.50 10.54 2.34
N ILE A 4 -0.80 9.31 1.94
CA ILE A 4 -1.27 8.27 2.86
C ILE A 4 -0.08 7.42 3.32
N ILE A 5 0.07 7.25 4.63
CA ILE A 5 1.04 6.32 5.21
C ILE A 5 0.28 5.19 5.90
N ILE A 6 0.46 3.96 5.42
CA ILE A 6 -0.21 2.76 5.91
C ILE A 6 0.80 1.89 6.66
N GLY A 7 0.42 1.42 7.85
CA GLY A 7 1.26 0.50 8.62
C GLY A 7 0.66 0.19 10.00
N PRO A 8 1.18 -0.83 10.73
CA PRO A 8 0.71 -1.19 12.06
C PRO A 8 1.05 -0.14 13.11
N MET A 9 0.43 -0.22 14.29
CA MET A 9 0.91 0.51 15.46
C MET A 9 2.38 0.18 15.70
N ALA A 10 3.19 1.18 16.07
CA ALA A 10 4.63 1.08 16.29
C ALA A 10 5.49 0.76 15.03
N SER A 11 4.95 0.76 13.81
CA SER A 11 5.73 0.55 12.58
C SER A 11 6.56 1.78 12.12
N GLY A 12 6.63 2.82 12.93
CA GLY A 12 7.32 4.06 12.57
C GLY A 12 6.54 5.03 11.67
N LYS A 13 5.26 4.76 11.36
CA LYS A 13 4.40 5.66 10.54
C LYS A 13 4.45 7.12 11.02
N THR A 14 4.25 7.30 12.31
CA THR A 14 4.26 8.64 12.93
C THR A 14 5.64 9.30 12.78
N THR A 15 6.71 8.54 12.90
CA THR A 15 8.08 9.03 12.70
C THR A 15 8.31 9.41 11.24
N VAL A 16 7.97 8.52 10.30
CA VAL A 16 8.07 8.77 8.86
C VAL A 16 7.18 9.94 8.46
N GLY A 17 5.94 10.00 8.93
CA GLY A 17 5.01 11.09 8.65
C GLY A 17 5.51 12.45 9.15
N ARG A 18 6.06 12.51 10.37
CA ARG A 18 6.64 13.74 10.93
C ARG A 18 7.90 14.18 10.20
N LEU A 19 8.75 13.23 9.78
CA LEU A 19 9.94 13.54 8.98
C LEU A 19 9.56 14.08 7.60
N LEU A 20 8.57 13.46 6.95
CA LEU A 20 8.03 13.92 5.67
C LEU A 20 7.38 15.28 5.78
N SER A 21 6.52 15.51 6.79
CA SER A 21 5.89 16.81 6.98
C SER A 21 6.91 17.93 7.16
N LYS A 22 8.00 17.64 7.88
CA LYS A 22 9.08 18.58 8.11
C LYS A 22 9.91 18.90 6.86
N ARG A 23 10.11 17.87 5.98
CA ARG A 23 10.86 18.03 4.71
C ARG A 23 10.04 18.71 3.61
N LEU A 24 8.73 18.45 3.59
CA LEU A 24 7.85 18.86 2.51
C LEU A 24 6.93 20.02 2.87
N ASP A 25 7.05 20.55 4.10
CA ASP A 25 6.20 21.62 4.65
C ASP A 25 4.69 21.27 4.56
N PHE A 26 4.33 20.04 4.93
CA PHE A 26 2.95 19.56 4.98
C PHE A 26 2.48 19.37 6.41
N GLU A 27 1.18 19.56 6.62
CA GLU A 27 0.54 19.18 7.88
C GLU A 27 0.52 17.64 7.99
N PHE A 28 1.04 17.11 9.11
CA PHE A 28 0.94 15.69 9.43
C PHE A 28 -0.32 15.45 10.26
N ILE A 29 -1.27 14.70 9.68
CA ILE A 29 -2.50 14.29 10.36
C ILE A 29 -2.38 12.80 10.71
N ASP A 30 -2.29 12.47 12.00
CA ASP A 30 -2.33 11.09 12.47
C ASP A 30 -3.80 10.65 12.66
N LYS A 31 -4.37 10.00 11.67
CA LYS A 31 -5.78 9.56 11.71
C LYS A 31 -6.07 8.55 12.83
N HIS A 32 -5.07 7.84 13.36
CA HIS A 32 -5.28 6.94 14.49
C HIS A 32 -5.71 7.64 15.78
N LEU A 33 -5.43 8.94 15.92
CA LEU A 33 -5.88 9.72 17.07
C LEU A 33 -7.35 10.15 16.98
N PHE A 34 -7.95 10.09 15.77
CA PHE A 34 -9.32 10.53 15.51
C PHE A 34 -10.34 9.41 15.41
N ASP A 35 -9.91 8.16 15.19
CA ASP A 35 -10.78 7.05 14.78
C ASP A 35 -11.46 6.29 15.95
N ILE A 36 -11.31 6.77 17.20
CA ILE A 36 -11.82 6.01 18.36
C ILE A 36 -13.31 6.30 18.64
N LYS A 37 -13.98 7.30 18.08
CA LYS A 37 -15.28 7.70 18.59
C LYS A 37 -16.45 8.00 17.67
N GLU A 38 -16.34 8.21 16.37
CA GLU A 38 -17.54 8.59 15.60
C GLU A 38 -17.63 7.98 14.20
N ASN A 39 -18.71 7.24 14.03
CA ASN A 39 -19.41 6.90 12.77
C ASN A 39 -18.63 6.16 11.68
N ARG A 40 -18.54 4.84 11.84
CA ARG A 40 -18.36 3.96 10.67
C ARG A 40 -19.61 4.05 9.79
N PRO A 41 -19.51 4.47 8.51
CA PRO A 41 -20.60 4.27 7.57
C PRO A 41 -20.79 2.77 7.37
N THR A 42 -21.96 2.26 7.70
CA THR A 42 -22.35 0.84 7.58
C THR A 42 -22.67 0.41 6.14
N SER A 43 -22.26 1.17 5.13
CA SER A 43 -22.60 0.89 3.73
C SER A 43 -21.40 1.08 2.82
N TYR A 44 -20.44 0.19 2.91
CA TYR A 44 -19.40 0.12 1.90
C TYR A 44 -19.17 -1.29 1.42
N TYR A 45 -19.60 -1.47 0.18
CA TYR A 45 -19.25 -2.50 -0.78
C TYR A 45 -19.83 -3.90 -0.61
N ASP A 46 -20.35 -4.38 -1.71
CA ASP A 46 -20.53 -5.78 -2.14
C ASP A 46 -19.23 -6.63 -2.06
N HIS A 47 -18.32 -6.28 -1.14
CA HIS A 47 -17.04 -6.92 -0.90
C HIS A 47 -16.92 -7.54 0.49
N ASP A 48 -18.03 -7.97 1.06
CA ASP A 48 -18.11 -8.64 2.37
C ASP A 48 -17.12 -9.81 2.47
N ASN A 49 -16.83 -10.47 1.35
CA ASN A 49 -15.93 -11.61 1.30
C ASN A 49 -14.44 -11.25 1.56
N LEU A 50 -13.97 -10.05 1.19
CA LEU A 50 -12.58 -9.66 1.40
C LEU A 50 -12.32 -9.18 2.82
N GLN A 51 -13.29 -8.52 3.44
CA GLN A 51 -13.23 -8.10 4.83
C GLN A 51 -13.19 -9.29 5.78
N GLU A 52 -14.00 -10.32 5.54
CA GLU A 52 -14.01 -11.54 6.35
C GLU A 52 -12.73 -12.39 6.15
N LEU A 53 -12.25 -12.53 4.92
CA LEU A 53 -11.11 -13.41 4.61
C LEU A 53 -9.77 -12.86 5.08
N PHE A 54 -9.54 -11.55 5.03
CA PHE A 54 -8.24 -10.95 5.31
C PHE A 54 -8.24 -9.99 6.51
N GLY A 55 -9.36 -9.80 7.21
CA GLY A 55 -9.47 -8.81 8.27
C GLY A 55 -9.17 -7.38 7.76
N LEU A 56 -9.33 -7.16 6.46
CA LEU A 56 -9.05 -5.89 5.83
C LEU A 56 -10.15 -4.89 6.20
N HIS A 57 -9.91 -4.10 7.24
CA HIS A 57 -10.65 -2.85 7.38
C HIS A 57 -10.22 -1.92 6.26
N TRP A 58 -11.07 -1.79 5.25
CA TRP A 58 -10.86 -0.84 4.16
C TRP A 58 -10.94 0.57 4.73
N GLU A 59 -9.88 1.32 4.57
CA GLU A 59 -9.94 2.76 4.81
C GLU A 59 -10.90 3.38 3.80
N ASP A 60 -11.52 4.50 4.17
CA ASP A 60 -12.44 5.21 3.28
C ASP A 60 -11.80 5.42 1.90
N ALA A 61 -12.47 4.93 0.85
CA ALA A 61 -12.00 5.05 -0.53
C ALA A 61 -11.72 6.51 -0.94
N SER A 62 -12.41 7.48 -0.30
CA SER A 62 -12.15 8.91 -0.53
C SER A 62 -10.71 9.29 -0.26
N THR A 63 -10.08 8.69 0.77
CA THR A 63 -8.69 8.96 1.13
C THR A 63 -7.73 8.59 -0.01
N TYR A 64 -7.98 7.48 -0.71
CA TYR A 64 -7.16 7.08 -1.87
C TYR A 64 -7.39 7.98 -3.09
N ASN A 65 -8.63 8.47 -3.30
CA ASN A 65 -8.94 9.38 -4.39
C ASN A 65 -8.26 10.75 -4.25
N ASP A 66 -8.03 11.19 -3.01
CA ASP A 66 -7.43 12.47 -2.68
C ASP A 66 -5.91 12.44 -2.63
N SER A 67 -5.29 11.28 -2.86
CA SER A 67 -3.84 11.08 -2.80
C SER A 67 -3.29 10.51 -4.09
N MET A 68 -2.03 10.82 -4.39
CA MET A 68 -1.34 10.36 -5.60
C MET A 68 -0.82 8.94 -5.47
N PHE A 69 -0.32 8.57 -4.29
CA PHE A 69 0.21 7.24 -3.95
C PHE A 69 0.20 7.03 -2.44
N SER A 70 0.30 5.77 -2.02
CA SER A 70 0.43 5.38 -0.62
C SER A 70 1.88 5.08 -0.25
N VAL A 71 2.26 5.35 1.00
CA VAL A 71 3.48 4.80 1.59
C VAL A 71 3.08 3.72 2.58
N VAL A 72 3.42 2.49 2.25
CA VAL A 72 3.16 1.32 3.09
C VAL A 72 4.37 1.04 3.95
N THR A 73 4.17 0.92 5.26
CA THR A 73 5.22 0.50 6.18
C THR A 73 4.89 -0.88 6.74
N GLU A 74 5.73 -1.86 6.45
CA GLU A 74 5.57 -3.20 6.99
C GLU A 74 6.02 -3.30 8.45
N THR A 75 5.66 -4.41 9.10
CA THR A 75 5.96 -4.63 10.52
C THR A 75 7.46 -4.80 10.75
N SER A 76 8.17 -5.41 9.81
CA SER A 76 9.62 -5.58 9.86
C SER A 76 10.27 -5.00 8.61
N ALA A 77 11.41 -4.36 8.79
CA ALA A 77 12.31 -3.93 7.73
C ALA A 77 13.66 -4.69 7.81
N ALA A 78 13.72 -5.80 8.56
CA ALA A 78 14.92 -6.58 8.72
C ALA A 78 15.33 -7.28 7.41
N PRO A 79 16.63 -7.37 7.09
CA PRO A 79 17.08 -7.84 5.78
C PRO A 79 16.87 -9.35 5.54
N ASN A 80 16.57 -10.12 6.57
CA ASN A 80 16.45 -11.58 6.51
C ASN A 80 15.03 -12.09 6.81
N GLU A 81 14.06 -11.19 6.89
CA GLU A 81 12.67 -11.54 7.15
C GLU A 81 11.84 -11.18 5.92
N TYR A 82 11.29 -12.19 5.26
CA TYR A 82 10.32 -11.96 4.18
C TYR A 82 8.94 -11.80 4.82
N TYR A 83 8.41 -10.60 4.75
CA TYR A 83 7.11 -10.31 5.33
C TYR A 83 6.31 -9.37 4.42
N ILE A 84 5.25 -9.92 3.84
CA ILE A 84 4.22 -9.14 3.14
C ILE A 84 2.94 -9.32 3.94
N SER A 85 2.39 -8.21 4.39
CA SER A 85 1.14 -8.21 5.16
C SER A 85 -0.03 -7.68 4.34
N GLU A 86 -1.19 -7.72 4.94
CA GLU A 86 -2.43 -7.16 4.40
C GLU A 86 -2.31 -5.69 3.98
N LYS A 87 -1.33 -4.96 4.50
CA LYS A 87 -1.16 -3.52 4.26
C LYS A 87 -0.82 -3.18 2.81
N VAL A 88 -0.01 -4.03 2.16
CA VAL A 88 0.31 -3.87 0.73
C VAL A 88 -0.92 -4.14 -0.12
N PHE A 89 -1.78 -5.07 0.29
CA PHE A 89 -2.98 -5.42 -0.46
C PHE A 89 -4.09 -4.36 -0.37
N LYS A 90 -4.07 -3.47 0.64
CA LYS A 90 -5.02 -2.36 0.72
C LYS A 90 -4.94 -1.41 -0.48
N PRO A 91 -3.80 -0.76 -0.79
CA PRO A 91 -3.69 0.07 -1.98
C PRO A 91 -3.90 -0.72 -3.27
N ILE A 92 -3.45 -1.98 -3.36
CA ILE A 92 -3.71 -2.83 -4.54
C ILE A 92 -5.22 -2.97 -4.78
N GLY A 93 -5.99 -3.27 -3.74
CA GLY A 93 -7.45 -3.40 -3.82
C GLY A 93 -8.17 -2.10 -4.21
N GLN A 94 -7.56 -0.96 -3.95
CA GLN A 94 -8.07 0.37 -4.30
C GLN A 94 -7.55 0.89 -5.66
N SER A 95 -6.85 0.06 -6.43
CA SER A 95 -6.16 0.50 -7.68
C SER A 95 -5.25 1.71 -7.44
N HIS A 96 -4.56 1.72 -6.30
CA HIS A 96 -3.76 2.86 -5.87
C HIS A 96 -2.27 2.52 -5.93
N PRO A 97 -1.41 3.38 -6.50
CA PRO A 97 0.03 3.17 -6.50
C PRO A 97 0.60 3.23 -5.07
N PHE A 98 1.70 2.54 -4.83
CA PHE A 98 2.32 2.54 -3.51
C PHE A 98 3.85 2.42 -3.57
N ILE A 99 4.48 2.94 -2.53
CA ILE A 99 5.88 2.70 -2.18
C ILE A 99 5.86 1.88 -0.89
N VAL A 100 6.64 0.81 -0.80
CA VAL A 100 6.67 -0.04 0.40
C VAL A 100 8.02 0.06 1.12
N PHE A 101 7.97 0.41 2.40
CA PHE A 101 9.09 0.28 3.32
C PHE A 101 8.92 -1.02 4.11
N GLY A 102 9.61 -2.04 3.66
CA GLY A 102 9.56 -3.39 4.23
C GLY A 102 10.95 -4.03 4.29
N SER A 103 10.99 -5.33 4.35
CA SER A 103 12.21 -6.12 4.27
C SER A 103 12.89 -5.99 2.91
N LEU A 104 14.18 -6.33 2.87
CA LEU A 104 14.92 -6.40 1.62
C LEU A 104 14.23 -7.38 0.65
N GLY A 105 13.98 -6.97 -0.58
CA GLY A 105 13.37 -7.80 -1.62
C GLY A 105 11.84 -7.94 -1.52
N THR A 106 11.15 -7.06 -0.79
CA THR A 106 9.69 -7.05 -0.69
C THR A 106 9.01 -6.91 -2.05
N LEU A 107 9.55 -6.06 -2.94
CA LEU A 107 9.02 -5.90 -4.29
C LEU A 107 9.29 -7.12 -5.18
N GLU A 108 10.44 -7.77 -5.01
CA GLU A 108 10.76 -9.01 -5.72
C GLU A 108 9.80 -10.14 -5.31
N GLU A 109 9.46 -10.21 -4.02
CA GLU A 109 8.47 -11.18 -3.53
C GLU A 109 7.09 -10.90 -4.11
N LEU A 110 6.65 -9.63 -4.19
CA LEU A 110 5.39 -9.27 -4.85
C LEU A 110 5.37 -9.69 -6.32
N LYS A 111 6.50 -9.52 -7.05
CA LYS A 111 6.63 -10.01 -8.43
C LYS A 111 6.54 -11.54 -8.52
N SER A 112 7.10 -12.26 -7.55
CA SER A 112 7.04 -13.73 -7.51
C SER A 112 5.61 -14.27 -7.40
N ILE A 113 4.72 -13.51 -6.75
CA ILE A 113 3.29 -13.83 -6.63
C ILE A 113 2.51 -13.40 -7.89
N GLY A 114 3.13 -12.65 -8.80
CA GLY A 114 2.56 -12.22 -10.07
C GLY A 114 2.13 -10.75 -10.12
N PHE A 115 2.27 -9.99 -9.03
CA PHE A 115 2.00 -8.55 -9.06
C PHE A 115 3.06 -7.79 -9.86
N LYS A 116 2.65 -6.71 -10.49
CA LYS A 116 3.53 -5.77 -11.15
C LYS A 116 3.94 -4.68 -10.16
N THR A 117 5.20 -4.29 -10.19
CA THR A 117 5.70 -3.12 -9.48
C THR A 117 5.72 -1.89 -10.39
N PHE A 118 6.16 -0.75 -9.88
CA PHE A 118 5.94 0.52 -10.56
C PHE A 118 7.16 1.07 -11.30
N SER A 119 8.27 0.32 -11.36
CA SER A 119 9.40 0.69 -12.22
C SER A 119 8.96 0.71 -13.69
N PRO A 120 9.36 1.71 -14.52
CA PRO A 120 10.33 2.78 -14.22
C PRO A 120 9.72 4.08 -13.66
N PHE A 121 8.46 4.10 -13.31
CA PHE A 121 7.73 5.30 -12.87
C PHE A 121 8.03 5.68 -11.42
N ILE A 122 8.43 4.70 -10.61
CA ILE A 122 8.95 4.84 -9.25
C ILE A 122 10.36 4.25 -9.23
N ASP A 123 11.32 4.94 -8.63
CA ASP A 123 12.64 4.38 -8.40
C ASP A 123 12.56 3.34 -7.26
N GLU A 124 12.66 2.07 -7.64
CA GLU A 124 12.56 0.91 -6.76
C GLU A 124 13.91 0.38 -6.29
N THR A 125 15.01 1.10 -6.54
CA THR A 125 16.37 0.69 -6.14
C THR A 125 16.51 0.49 -4.64
N TYR A 126 15.68 1.16 -3.84
CA TYR A 126 15.62 0.99 -2.40
C TYR A 126 15.37 -0.47 -1.98
N ASP A 127 14.64 -1.26 -2.77
CA ASP A 127 14.30 -2.65 -2.44
C ASP A 127 15.52 -3.60 -2.44
N THR A 128 16.64 -3.16 -3.02
CA THR A 128 17.92 -3.91 -3.09
C THR A 128 18.93 -3.53 -2.01
N VAL A 129 18.64 -2.51 -1.22
CA VAL A 129 19.57 -1.95 -0.23
C VAL A 129 19.42 -2.63 1.12
N LYS A 130 20.52 -3.18 1.67
CA LYS A 130 20.47 -4.01 2.89
C LYS A 130 20.11 -3.24 4.16
N LYS A 131 20.65 -2.03 4.32
CA LYS A 131 20.41 -1.23 5.52
C LYS A 131 19.06 -0.55 5.47
N ALA A 132 18.26 -0.71 6.52
CA ALA A 132 16.92 -0.10 6.59
C ALA A 132 16.96 1.43 6.55
N GLU A 133 17.96 2.04 7.17
CA GLU A 133 18.15 3.48 7.18
C GLU A 133 18.41 4.01 5.76
N ASP A 134 19.29 3.35 5.01
CA ASP A 134 19.62 3.74 3.63
C ASP A 134 18.42 3.55 2.70
N ARG A 135 17.61 2.47 2.91
CA ARG A 135 16.33 2.28 2.20
C ARG A 135 15.36 3.42 2.49
N CYS A 136 15.25 3.81 3.75
CA CYS A 136 14.37 4.90 4.16
C CYS A 136 14.77 6.21 3.47
N GLU A 137 16.07 6.52 3.39
CA GLU A 137 16.54 7.73 2.72
C GLU A 137 16.26 7.72 1.21
N LEU A 138 16.41 6.58 0.52
CA LEU A 138 16.05 6.45 -0.88
C LEU A 138 14.55 6.64 -1.11
N ILE A 139 13.72 6.00 -0.29
CA ILE A 139 12.26 6.17 -0.33
C ILE A 139 11.87 7.63 -0.09
N MET A 140 12.50 8.29 0.88
CA MET A 140 12.25 9.71 1.16
C MET A 140 12.63 10.59 -0.04
N GLY A 141 13.75 10.30 -0.70
CA GLY A 141 14.16 10.98 -1.94
C GLY A 141 13.13 10.81 -3.05
N GLU A 142 12.62 9.60 -3.24
CA GLU A 142 11.62 9.31 -4.26
C GLU A 142 10.27 9.98 -3.96
N ILE A 143 9.83 10.00 -2.72
CA ILE A 143 8.63 10.73 -2.31
C ILE A 143 8.79 12.23 -2.62
N VAL A 144 9.93 12.83 -2.29
CA VAL A 144 10.22 14.23 -2.62
C VAL A 144 10.15 14.46 -4.13
N ARG A 145 10.77 13.58 -4.94
CA ARG A 145 10.74 13.67 -6.40
C ARG A 145 9.30 13.64 -6.93
N LEU A 146 8.51 12.65 -6.55
CA LEU A 146 7.13 12.49 -7.01
C LEU A 146 6.23 13.64 -6.58
N THR A 147 6.40 14.15 -5.37
CA THR A 147 5.62 15.28 -4.87
C THR A 147 5.96 16.60 -5.54
N SER A 148 7.18 16.71 -6.07
CA SER A 148 7.68 17.92 -6.77
C SER A 148 7.32 17.98 -8.25
N LEU A 149 6.68 16.94 -8.81
CA LEU A 149 6.20 16.94 -10.19
C LEU A 149 5.19 18.07 -10.40
N THR A 150 5.22 18.68 -11.58
CA THR A 150 4.16 19.61 -12.03
C THR A 150 2.82 18.88 -12.18
N ASP A 151 1.74 19.60 -12.29
CA ASP A 151 0.41 18.98 -12.44
C ASP A 151 0.29 18.21 -13.77
N GLU A 152 0.93 18.68 -14.83
CA GLU A 152 1.01 17.98 -16.11
C GLU A 152 1.80 16.66 -15.98
N GLU A 153 2.95 16.70 -15.33
CA GLU A 153 3.78 15.50 -15.09
C GLU A 153 3.06 14.49 -14.19
N LYS A 154 2.32 14.94 -13.17
CA LYS A 154 1.49 14.06 -12.34
C LYS A 154 0.41 13.36 -13.14
N LEU A 155 -0.27 14.10 -14.04
CA LEU A 155 -1.30 13.52 -14.89
C LEU A 155 -0.71 12.48 -15.85
N GLU A 156 0.45 12.76 -16.44
CA GLU A 156 1.15 11.79 -17.29
C GLU A 156 1.59 10.57 -16.51
N TRP A 157 2.19 10.74 -15.33
CA TRP A 157 2.59 9.67 -14.44
C TRP A 157 1.41 8.76 -14.08
N MET A 158 0.26 9.34 -13.71
CA MET A 158 -0.95 8.58 -13.39
C MET A 158 -1.48 7.78 -14.59
N ARG A 159 -1.45 8.35 -15.80
CA ARG A 159 -1.85 7.63 -17.02
C ARG A 159 -0.96 6.41 -17.27
N ASN A 160 0.34 6.57 -17.07
CA ASN A 160 1.31 5.49 -17.29
C ASN A 160 1.21 4.38 -16.24
N ILE A 161 0.89 4.70 -15.00
CA ILE A 161 0.71 3.74 -13.89
C ILE A 161 -0.63 3.02 -13.93
N LYS A 162 -1.68 3.64 -14.46
CA LYS A 162 -3.05 3.11 -14.48
C LYS A 162 -3.14 1.63 -14.92
N PRO A 163 -2.51 1.17 -16.01
CA PRO A 163 -2.58 -0.23 -16.42
C PRO A 163 -1.98 -1.20 -15.39
N ILE A 164 -0.99 -0.74 -14.59
CA ILE A 164 -0.34 -1.55 -13.57
C ILE A 164 -1.29 -1.75 -12.39
N VAL A 165 -1.89 -0.67 -11.88
CA VAL A 165 -2.80 -0.75 -10.72
C VAL A 165 -4.08 -1.51 -11.05
N GLU A 166 -4.62 -1.36 -12.26
CA GLU A 166 -5.79 -2.13 -12.72
C GLU A 166 -5.47 -3.63 -12.84
N TYR A 167 -4.31 -3.98 -13.40
CA TYR A 167 -3.85 -5.36 -13.46
C TYR A 167 -3.70 -5.97 -12.07
N ASN A 168 -3.03 -5.27 -11.16
CA ASN A 168 -2.77 -5.74 -9.81
C ASN A 168 -4.06 -5.95 -9.03
N ARG A 169 -5.01 -5.01 -9.15
CA ARG A 169 -6.32 -5.17 -8.54
C ARG A 169 -7.03 -6.41 -9.05
N LYS A 170 -7.08 -6.57 -10.38
CA LYS A 170 -7.71 -7.76 -10.98
C LYS A 170 -7.08 -9.04 -10.45
N LEU A 171 -5.75 -9.13 -10.45
CA LEU A 171 -5.02 -10.29 -9.94
C LEU A 171 -5.36 -10.58 -8.47
N LEU A 172 -5.42 -9.55 -7.62
CA LEU A 172 -5.79 -9.73 -6.22
C LEU A 172 -7.18 -10.37 -6.08
N PHE A 173 -8.17 -9.87 -6.82
CA PHE A 173 -9.52 -10.43 -6.79
C PHE A 173 -9.59 -11.86 -7.35
N ASP A 174 -8.83 -12.15 -8.41
CA ASP A 174 -8.74 -13.51 -8.98
C ASP A 174 -8.18 -14.48 -7.92
N ILE A 175 -7.08 -14.13 -7.25
CA ILE A 175 -6.47 -14.94 -6.16
C ILE A 175 -7.46 -15.19 -5.02
N VAL A 176 -8.17 -14.16 -4.59
CA VAL A 176 -9.17 -14.27 -3.51
C VAL A 176 -10.30 -15.20 -3.89
N ASN A 177 -10.86 -15.03 -5.10
CA ASN A 177 -11.96 -15.86 -5.59
C ASN A 177 -11.53 -17.34 -5.73
N ASP A 178 -10.31 -17.60 -6.21
CA ASP A 178 -9.79 -18.95 -6.32
C ASP A 178 -9.62 -19.60 -4.94
N PHE A 179 -9.09 -18.85 -3.97
CA PHE A 179 -8.97 -19.32 -2.59
C PHE A 179 -10.34 -19.62 -1.97
N HIS A 180 -11.30 -18.73 -2.14
CA HIS A 180 -12.68 -18.91 -1.66
C HIS A 180 -13.32 -20.16 -2.26
N ASN A 181 -13.17 -20.37 -3.57
CA ASN A 181 -13.68 -21.55 -4.28
C ASN A 181 -13.03 -22.85 -3.77
N LEU A 182 -11.73 -22.84 -3.52
CA LEU A 182 -10.99 -23.96 -2.97
C LEU A 182 -11.50 -24.35 -1.58
N ILE A 183 -11.67 -23.38 -0.69
CA ILE A 183 -12.20 -23.57 0.66
C ILE A 183 -13.63 -24.10 0.61
N SER A 184 -14.51 -23.46 -0.16
CA SER A 184 -15.92 -23.87 -0.29
C SER A 184 -16.05 -25.30 -0.82
N LYS A 185 -15.20 -25.71 -1.76
CA LYS A 185 -15.17 -27.08 -2.28
C LYS A 185 -14.73 -28.09 -1.20
N LYS A 186 -13.74 -27.73 -0.40
CA LYS A 186 -13.19 -28.61 0.63
C LYS A 186 -14.16 -28.81 1.81
N PHE A 187 -14.93 -27.79 2.16
CA PHE A 187 -15.92 -27.88 3.23
C PHE A 187 -17.25 -28.53 2.78
N LYS A 188 -17.65 -28.41 1.49
CA LYS A 188 -18.85 -29.08 0.97
C LYS A 188 -18.65 -30.60 0.78
N THR A 189 -17.41 -31.09 0.71
CA THR A 189 -17.12 -32.52 0.60
C THR A 189 -17.08 -33.25 1.95
N ASN A 190 -17.23 -32.53 3.07
CA ASN A 190 -17.20 -33.08 4.44
C ASN A 190 -18.57 -32.96 5.16
N LEU A 191 -19.64 -32.63 4.46
CA LEU A 191 -21.05 -32.70 4.90
C LEU A 191 -21.80 -33.72 4.06
#